data_cc5971dd3cbde4fcaa2904878b0a89db
#
_entry.id   cc5971dd3cbde4fcaa2904878b0a89db
#
_cell.length_a   1.000
_cell.length_b   1.000
_cell.length_c   1.000
_cell.angle_alpha   90.00
_cell.angle_beta   90.00
_cell.angle_gamma   90.00
#
_symmetry.space_group_name_H-M   'P 1'
#
loop_
_entity.id
_entity.type
_entity.pdbx_description
1 polymer ?
#
loop_
_entity_poly.entity_id
_entity_poly.type
_entity_poly.pdbx_seq_one_letter_code
_entity_poly.pdbx_strand_id
1 'polypeptide(L)'
;MEAGDLRQVRRIERVAYGTNVPATPFERELHNGLAQYVVAVERSAHQQPRHDGAVIGVIRRVLGLNEPDETILGFLGLWYTIDQMHVVTIAVDPAQQHRGIAQRLLLEAHALATDAELKNIALEVRPSNARAHRLYEWFGFEDTGRLRAYYSDNGEDALVMLTPDLVAPDFAERLRYLREEHIRQHGTTFEPPTEHAPTP
;
A
#
# COMPACT_ATOMS: atom_id res chain seq x y z
N MET A 1 4.87 6.96 -6.54
CA MET A 1 6.27 7.07 -6.04
C MET A 1 7.16 7.50 -7.19
N GLU A 2 8.06 8.41 -6.96
CA GLU A 2 8.96 9.00 -7.94
C GLU A 2 10.42 8.82 -7.51
N ALA A 3 11.36 9.12 -8.40
CA ALA A 3 12.80 9.00 -8.06
C ALA A 3 13.20 9.85 -6.84
N GLY A 4 12.56 11.01 -6.64
CA GLY A 4 12.78 11.87 -5.48
C GLY A 4 12.34 11.27 -4.14
N ASP A 5 11.39 10.34 -4.17
CA ASP A 5 10.85 9.68 -2.98
C ASP A 5 11.80 8.60 -2.45
N LEU A 6 12.70 8.09 -3.30
CA LEU A 6 13.52 6.91 -3.03
C LEU A 6 14.33 7.00 -1.74
N ARG A 7 14.84 8.19 -1.40
CA ARG A 7 15.62 8.38 -0.17
C ARG A 7 14.77 8.09 1.08
N GLN A 8 13.55 8.61 1.12
CA GLN A 8 12.64 8.42 2.26
C GLN A 8 12.09 6.99 2.28
N VAL A 9 11.67 6.45 1.13
CA VAL A 9 11.16 5.08 0.99
C VAL A 9 12.18 4.05 1.44
N ARG A 10 13.44 4.15 1.01
CA ARG A 10 14.53 3.27 1.45
C ARG A 10 14.81 3.36 2.95
N ARG A 11 14.67 4.56 3.53
CA ARG A 11 14.77 4.71 4.99
C ARG A 11 13.67 3.93 5.69
N ILE A 12 12.43 4.07 5.23
CA ILE A 12 11.27 3.37 5.80
C ILE A 12 11.43 1.86 5.64
N GLU A 13 11.80 1.38 4.45
CA GLU A 13 12.05 -0.04 4.17
C GLU A 13 13.07 -0.63 5.16
N ARG A 14 14.21 0.03 5.29
CA ARG A 14 15.29 -0.44 6.18
C ARG A 14 14.86 -0.52 7.65
N VAL A 15 14.08 0.45 8.12
CA VAL A 15 13.61 0.46 9.51
C VAL A 15 12.48 -0.55 9.72
N ALA A 16 11.61 -0.75 8.74
CA ALA A 16 10.47 -1.66 8.83
C ALA A 16 10.89 -3.15 8.72
N TYR A 17 11.83 -3.46 7.81
CA TYR A 17 12.21 -4.84 7.51
C TYR A 17 13.59 -5.24 8.07
N GLY A 18 14.38 -4.27 8.52
CA GLY A 18 15.75 -4.52 8.97
C GLY A 18 16.76 -4.57 7.80
N THR A 19 18.03 -4.80 8.16
CA THR A 19 19.14 -4.80 7.21
C THR A 19 19.43 -6.18 6.60
N ASN A 20 18.85 -7.24 7.14
CA ASN A 20 19.07 -8.62 6.68
C ASN A 20 18.13 -9.03 5.54
N VAL A 21 17.13 -8.23 5.25
CA VAL A 21 16.23 -8.44 4.10
C VAL A 21 16.85 -7.79 2.87
N PRO A 22 16.89 -8.48 1.71
CA PRO A 22 17.34 -7.86 0.47
C PRO A 22 16.57 -6.57 0.17
N ALA A 23 17.30 -5.50 -0.13
CA ALA A 23 16.69 -4.21 -0.46
C ALA A 23 15.91 -4.31 -1.79
N THR A 24 14.74 -3.70 -1.82
CA THR A 24 13.94 -3.61 -3.05
C THR A 24 14.70 -2.80 -4.12
N PRO A 25 14.84 -3.31 -5.35
CA PRO A 25 15.50 -2.60 -6.44
C PRO A 25 14.59 -1.51 -7.03
N PHE A 26 14.22 -0.52 -6.23
CA PHE A 26 13.21 0.49 -6.56
C PHE A 26 13.47 1.20 -7.89
N GLU A 27 14.73 1.51 -8.23
CA GLU A 27 15.06 2.15 -9.50
C GLU A 27 14.63 1.28 -10.70
N ARG A 28 14.82 -0.04 -10.59
CA ARG A 28 14.37 -0.98 -11.61
C ARG A 28 12.85 -1.10 -11.64
N GLU A 29 12.24 -1.15 -10.46
CA GLU A 29 10.78 -1.28 -10.33
C GLU A 29 10.03 -0.05 -10.85
N LEU A 30 10.58 1.16 -10.71
CA LEU A 30 9.99 2.37 -11.29
C LEU A 30 9.94 2.37 -12.83
N HIS A 31 10.79 1.56 -13.48
CA HIS A 31 10.80 1.38 -14.93
C HIS A 31 10.04 0.12 -15.38
N ASN A 32 9.51 -0.65 -14.45
CA ASN A 32 8.73 -1.85 -14.74
C ASN A 32 7.28 -1.46 -15.02
N GLY A 33 6.83 -1.60 -16.26
CA GLY A 33 5.46 -1.25 -16.68
C GLY A 33 4.36 -2.07 -15.99
N LEU A 34 4.71 -3.19 -15.33
CA LEU A 34 3.78 -4.01 -14.55
C LEU A 34 3.83 -3.70 -13.05
N ALA A 35 4.69 -2.78 -12.62
CA ALA A 35 4.82 -2.38 -11.24
C ALA A 35 4.24 -0.99 -10.99
N GLN A 36 3.57 -0.83 -9.86
CA GLN A 36 3.10 0.47 -9.38
C GLN A 36 3.46 0.63 -7.91
N TYR A 37 4.05 1.77 -7.58
CA TYR A 37 4.36 2.12 -6.19
C TYR A 37 3.57 3.35 -5.77
N VAL A 38 2.93 3.25 -4.62
CA VAL A 38 2.12 4.30 -3.99
C VAL A 38 2.81 4.75 -2.71
N VAL A 39 2.80 6.04 -2.41
CA VAL A 39 3.30 6.59 -1.15
C VAL A 39 2.20 7.33 -0.40
N ALA A 40 2.15 7.16 0.91
CA ALA A 40 1.36 7.98 1.81
C ALA A 40 2.22 9.17 2.24
N VAL A 41 1.76 10.39 2.01
CA VAL A 41 2.51 11.61 2.32
C VAL A 41 1.76 12.51 3.31
N GLU A 42 2.51 13.24 4.11
CA GLU A 42 2.01 14.34 4.93
C GLU A 42 2.60 15.65 4.41
N ARG A 43 1.75 16.64 4.15
CA ARG A 43 2.18 17.97 3.72
C ARG A 43 2.30 18.89 4.90
N SER A 44 3.37 19.67 4.98
CA SER A 44 3.54 20.71 6.00
C SER A 44 2.48 21.81 5.84
N ALA A 45 1.88 22.23 6.95
CA ALA A 45 0.75 23.15 7.01
C ALA A 45 1.02 24.57 6.47
N HIS A 46 2.20 24.86 5.93
CA HIS A 46 2.57 26.19 5.44
C HIS A 46 1.93 26.56 4.08
N GLN A 47 1.24 25.62 3.41
CA GLN A 47 0.60 25.87 2.11
C GLN A 47 -0.89 25.48 2.04
N GLN A 48 -1.58 25.34 3.17
CA GLN A 48 -3.01 25.07 3.12
C GLN A 48 -3.82 26.38 3.02
N PRO A 49 -4.79 26.49 2.10
CA PRO A 49 -5.91 27.40 2.28
C PRO A 49 -6.66 26.92 3.53
N ARG A 50 -6.88 27.82 4.48
CA ARG A 50 -7.52 27.59 5.76
C ARG A 50 -8.91 26.98 5.58
N HIS A 51 -9.03 25.66 5.78
CA HIS A 51 -10.26 25.00 6.20
C HIS A 51 -9.90 23.98 7.29
N ASP A 52 -10.59 24.11 8.42
CA ASP A 52 -10.40 23.36 9.65
C ASP A 52 -10.51 21.83 9.41
N GLY A 53 -9.48 21.13 9.79
CA GLY A 53 -9.46 19.67 9.83
C GLY A 53 -8.06 19.12 9.54
N ALA A 54 -7.53 18.29 10.44
CA ALA A 54 -6.22 17.65 10.25
C ALA A 54 -6.21 16.81 8.97
N VAL A 55 -5.51 17.29 7.94
CA VAL A 55 -5.36 16.60 6.66
C VAL A 55 -4.26 15.55 6.79
N ILE A 56 -4.64 14.30 6.98
CA ILE A 56 -3.73 13.19 6.79
C ILE A 56 -3.78 12.80 5.31
N GLY A 57 -2.69 13.11 4.64
CA GLY A 57 -2.14 12.45 3.48
C GLY A 57 -2.99 12.25 2.24
N VAL A 58 -2.74 13.10 1.28
CA VAL A 58 -3.03 12.84 -0.13
C VAL A 58 -2.19 11.63 -0.57
N ILE A 59 -2.82 10.62 -1.16
CA ILE A 59 -2.10 9.58 -1.91
C ILE A 59 -1.70 10.20 -3.24
N ARG A 60 -0.39 10.41 -3.42
CA ARG A 60 0.15 11.01 -4.63
C ARG A 60 0.42 9.95 -5.68
N ARG A 61 -0.24 10.12 -6.82
CA ARG A 61 0.04 9.44 -8.07
C ARG A 61 0.74 10.42 -9.00
N VAL A 62 2.00 10.14 -9.28
CA VAL A 62 2.87 10.65 -10.36
C VAL A 62 2.48 11.94 -11.07
N LEU A 63 3.27 12.99 -10.86
CA LEU A 63 3.85 13.89 -11.85
C LEU A 63 4.92 14.77 -11.16
N GLY A 64 6.13 14.44 -11.38
CA GLY A 64 7.42 15.10 -11.43
C GLY A 64 7.66 16.45 -10.77
N LEU A 65 7.13 16.78 -9.58
CA LEU A 65 7.54 17.94 -8.82
C LEU A 65 7.65 17.57 -7.34
N ASN A 66 8.88 17.34 -6.87
CA ASN A 66 9.16 17.27 -5.43
C ASN A 66 8.83 18.61 -4.79
N GLU A 67 7.76 18.64 -4.01
CA GLU A 67 7.57 19.74 -3.07
C GLU A 67 8.48 19.50 -1.86
N PRO A 68 9.36 20.45 -1.50
CA PRO A 68 10.36 20.24 -0.44
C PRO A 68 9.79 19.99 0.95
N ASP A 69 8.46 20.06 1.11
CA ASP A 69 7.76 19.99 2.39
C ASP A 69 6.90 18.71 2.58
N GLU A 70 7.06 17.69 1.73
CA GLU A 70 6.33 16.42 1.88
C GLU A 70 7.15 15.38 2.66
N THR A 71 6.52 14.80 3.69
CA THR A 71 7.08 13.69 4.44
C THR A 71 6.38 12.40 4.05
N ILE A 72 7.13 11.38 3.61
CA ILE A 72 6.58 10.05 3.32
C ILE A 72 6.39 9.31 4.64
N LEU A 73 5.17 8.84 4.88
CA LEU A 73 4.74 8.12 6.08
C LEU A 73 4.77 6.61 5.90
N GLY A 74 4.64 6.15 4.67
CA GLY A 74 4.61 4.74 4.29
C GLY A 74 4.51 4.58 2.78
N PHE A 75 4.67 3.35 2.31
CA PHE A 75 4.59 3.02 0.89
C PHE A 75 4.02 1.62 0.66
N LEU A 76 3.55 1.40 -0.56
CA LEU A 76 2.97 0.16 -1.07
C LEU A 76 3.54 -0.10 -2.46
N GLY A 77 4.02 -1.32 -2.71
CA GLY A 77 4.45 -1.80 -4.01
C GLY A 77 3.50 -2.87 -4.53
N LEU A 78 3.09 -2.72 -5.76
CA LEU A 78 2.11 -3.56 -6.44
C LEU A 78 2.67 -4.07 -7.76
N TRP A 79 2.37 -5.32 -8.09
CA TRP A 79 2.56 -5.87 -9.42
C TRP A 79 1.22 -6.29 -10.03
N TYR A 80 1.05 -5.96 -11.29
CA TYR A 80 -0.11 -6.34 -12.08
C TYR A 80 0.19 -7.60 -12.88
N THR A 81 -0.68 -8.58 -12.78
CA THR A 81 -0.70 -9.75 -13.65
C THR A 81 -1.93 -9.69 -14.56
N ILE A 82 -2.24 -10.76 -15.29
CA ILE A 82 -3.36 -10.77 -16.25
C ILE A 82 -4.70 -10.55 -15.54
N ASP A 83 -4.90 -11.17 -14.37
CA ASP A 83 -6.18 -11.17 -13.66
C ASP A 83 -6.06 -10.90 -12.15
N GLN A 84 -4.86 -10.64 -11.67
CA GLN A 84 -4.58 -10.51 -10.24
C GLN A 84 -3.60 -9.37 -9.96
N MET A 85 -3.81 -8.67 -8.86
CA MET A 85 -2.82 -7.77 -8.30
C MET A 85 -2.02 -8.48 -7.21
N HIS A 86 -0.72 -8.23 -7.15
CA HIS A 86 0.14 -8.75 -6.10
C HIS A 86 0.73 -7.60 -5.27
N VAL A 87 0.48 -7.61 -3.97
CA VAL A 87 1.13 -6.70 -3.03
C VAL A 87 2.51 -7.25 -2.71
N VAL A 88 3.54 -6.68 -3.34
CA VAL A 88 4.94 -7.14 -3.17
C VAL A 88 5.61 -6.57 -1.93
N THR A 89 5.15 -5.41 -1.47
CA THR A 89 5.67 -4.77 -0.26
C THR A 89 4.70 -3.74 0.28
N ILE A 90 4.59 -3.63 1.59
CA ILE A 90 3.86 -2.56 2.27
C ILE A 90 4.58 -2.22 3.57
N ALA A 91 4.97 -0.97 3.73
CA ALA A 91 5.65 -0.53 4.94
C ALA A 91 5.18 0.86 5.39
N VAL A 92 5.13 1.04 6.70
CA VAL A 92 4.83 2.31 7.37
C VAL A 92 5.99 2.65 8.29
N ASP A 93 6.43 3.91 8.26
CA ASP A 93 7.45 4.40 9.20
C ASP A 93 7.02 4.05 10.63
N PRO A 94 7.84 3.33 11.42
CA PRO A 94 7.49 2.95 12.78
C PRO A 94 7.02 4.12 13.66
N ALA A 95 7.58 5.32 13.46
CA ALA A 95 7.15 6.52 14.17
C ALA A 95 5.74 7.01 13.78
N GLN A 96 5.20 6.52 12.66
CA GLN A 96 3.92 6.92 12.10
C GLN A 96 2.85 5.81 12.15
N GLN A 97 3.17 4.69 12.77
CA GLN A 97 2.23 3.58 12.94
C GLN A 97 1.04 3.99 13.83
N HIS A 98 -0.01 3.16 13.84
CA HIS A 98 -1.27 3.39 14.59
C HIS A 98 -2.10 4.61 14.13
N ARG A 99 -1.77 5.20 12.97
CA ARG A 99 -2.47 6.32 12.34
C ARG A 99 -3.36 5.89 11.15
N GLY A 100 -3.63 4.60 10.98
CA GLY A 100 -4.44 4.09 9.87
C GLY A 100 -3.73 4.06 8.50
N ILE A 101 -2.41 4.38 8.43
CA ILE A 101 -1.69 4.53 7.15
C ILE A 101 -1.66 3.23 6.35
N ALA A 102 -1.38 2.08 7.00
CA ALA A 102 -1.40 0.78 6.30
C ALA A 102 -2.81 0.43 5.79
N GLN A 103 -3.85 0.76 6.55
CA GLN A 103 -5.24 0.60 6.11
C GLN A 103 -5.53 1.44 4.87
N ARG A 104 -5.07 2.70 4.86
CA ARG A 104 -5.21 3.60 3.72
C ARG A 104 -4.53 3.07 2.48
N LEU A 105 -3.29 2.57 2.60
CA LEU A 105 -2.54 1.96 1.51
C LEU A 105 -3.25 0.71 0.96
N LEU A 106 -3.84 -0.13 1.81
CA LEU A 106 -4.61 -1.29 1.36
C LEU A 106 -5.92 -0.88 0.67
N LEU A 107 -6.63 0.13 1.17
CA LEU A 107 -7.82 0.66 0.48
C LEU A 107 -7.48 1.18 -0.92
N GLU A 108 -6.29 1.76 -1.09
CA GLU A 108 -5.80 2.18 -2.40
C GLU A 108 -5.48 0.98 -3.30
N ALA A 109 -4.84 -0.08 -2.77
CA ALA A 109 -4.62 -1.31 -3.53
C ALA A 109 -5.94 -1.89 -4.05
N HIS A 110 -6.97 -1.93 -3.21
CA HIS A 110 -8.30 -2.40 -3.62
C HIS A 110 -8.94 -1.50 -4.69
N ALA A 111 -8.83 -0.18 -4.56
CA ALA A 111 -9.34 0.75 -5.57
C ALA A 111 -8.64 0.54 -6.92
N LEU A 112 -7.30 0.50 -6.91
CA LEU A 112 -6.50 0.27 -8.12
C LEU A 112 -6.78 -1.08 -8.78
N ALA A 113 -6.96 -2.15 -7.99
CA ALA A 113 -7.28 -3.46 -8.52
C ALA A 113 -8.68 -3.50 -9.14
N THR A 114 -9.66 -2.84 -8.51
CA THR A 114 -11.02 -2.71 -9.04
C THR A 114 -11.06 -1.88 -10.32
N ASP A 115 -10.35 -0.74 -10.35
CA ASP A 115 -10.26 0.13 -11.53
C ASP A 115 -9.57 -0.57 -12.72
N ALA A 116 -8.64 -1.48 -12.43
CA ALA A 116 -7.97 -2.31 -13.44
C ALA A 116 -8.76 -3.59 -13.79
N GLU A 117 -9.99 -3.75 -13.29
CA GLU A 117 -10.85 -4.91 -13.51
C GLU A 117 -10.20 -6.25 -13.15
N LEU A 118 -9.29 -6.25 -12.15
CA LEU A 118 -8.63 -7.46 -11.67
C LEU A 118 -9.55 -8.25 -10.76
N LYS A 119 -9.36 -9.57 -10.77
CA LYS A 119 -10.23 -10.49 -10.07
C LYS A 119 -10.00 -10.48 -8.56
N ASN A 120 -8.74 -10.47 -8.12
CA ASN A 120 -8.38 -10.52 -6.71
C ASN A 120 -6.99 -9.92 -6.44
N ILE A 121 -6.66 -9.80 -5.16
CA ILE A 121 -5.35 -9.34 -4.69
C ILE A 121 -4.69 -10.46 -3.89
N ALA A 122 -3.42 -10.74 -4.17
CA ALA A 122 -2.59 -11.70 -3.44
C ALA A 122 -1.46 -11.01 -2.68
N LEU A 123 -0.99 -11.65 -1.63
CA LEU A 123 0.22 -11.26 -0.90
C LEU A 123 0.84 -12.45 -0.17
N GLU A 124 2.11 -12.31 0.23
CA GLU A 124 2.79 -13.18 1.18
C GLU A 124 3.04 -12.45 2.50
N VAL A 125 2.83 -13.16 3.60
CA VAL A 125 3.10 -12.63 4.94
C VAL A 125 3.82 -13.66 5.81
N ARG A 126 4.75 -13.20 6.64
CA ARG A 126 5.42 -14.06 7.62
C ARG A 126 4.42 -14.55 8.66
N PRO A 127 4.39 -15.84 9.02
CA PRO A 127 3.61 -16.33 10.16
C PRO A 127 3.95 -15.59 11.47
N SER A 128 5.20 -15.18 11.64
CA SER A 128 5.65 -14.39 12.80
C SER A 128 5.07 -12.97 12.84
N ASN A 129 4.63 -12.42 11.70
CA ASN A 129 4.02 -11.09 11.61
C ASN A 129 2.50 -11.13 11.86
N ALA A 130 2.11 -11.60 13.04
CA ALA A 130 0.69 -11.72 13.42
C ALA A 130 -0.09 -10.40 13.33
N ARG A 131 0.59 -9.25 13.40
CA ARG A 131 -0.05 -7.94 13.28
C ARG A 131 -0.49 -7.68 11.82
N ALA A 132 0.40 -7.90 10.88
CA ALA A 132 0.08 -7.75 9.46
C ALA A 132 -0.97 -8.78 9.02
N HIS A 133 -0.85 -10.03 9.47
CA HIS A 133 -1.81 -11.10 9.20
C HIS A 133 -3.23 -10.66 9.61
N ARG A 134 -3.44 -10.22 10.85
CA ARG A 134 -4.74 -9.71 11.32
C ARG A 134 -5.25 -8.50 10.52
N LEU A 135 -4.34 -7.62 10.09
CA LEU A 135 -4.74 -6.50 9.23
C LEU A 135 -5.27 -7.00 7.89
N TYR A 136 -4.61 -7.97 7.27
CA TYR A 136 -5.04 -8.54 6.00
C TYR A 136 -6.35 -9.32 6.13
N GLU A 137 -6.52 -10.13 7.19
CA GLU A 137 -7.80 -10.79 7.49
C GLU A 137 -8.95 -9.77 7.64
N TRP A 138 -8.69 -8.65 8.30
CA TRP A 138 -9.68 -7.58 8.44
C TRP A 138 -10.05 -6.96 7.10
N PHE A 139 -9.12 -6.88 6.15
CA PHE A 139 -9.35 -6.48 4.76
C PHE A 139 -9.92 -7.60 3.88
N GLY A 140 -10.22 -8.77 4.44
CA GLY A 140 -10.87 -9.88 3.76
C GLY A 140 -9.92 -10.79 3.00
N PHE A 141 -8.61 -10.70 3.24
CA PHE A 141 -7.69 -11.72 2.76
C PHE A 141 -7.84 -13.01 3.56
N GLU A 142 -7.75 -14.13 2.89
CA GLU A 142 -7.85 -15.48 3.45
C GLU A 142 -6.56 -16.26 3.18
N ASP A 143 -6.15 -17.12 4.12
CA ASP A 143 -5.02 -18.02 3.93
C ASP A 143 -5.35 -19.07 2.86
N THR A 144 -4.60 -19.08 1.76
CA THR A 144 -4.81 -19.99 0.64
C THR A 144 -3.65 -20.97 0.43
N GLY A 145 -2.51 -20.73 1.08
CA GLY A 145 -1.35 -21.58 0.92
C GLY A 145 -0.16 -21.19 1.78
N ARG A 146 0.91 -21.95 1.62
CA ARG A 146 2.18 -21.73 2.31
C ARG A 146 3.36 -22.01 1.40
N LEU A 147 4.32 -21.10 1.38
CA LEU A 147 5.60 -21.25 0.70
C LEU A 147 6.68 -21.57 1.74
N ARG A 148 7.35 -22.72 1.60
CA ARG A 148 8.37 -23.15 2.56
C ARG A 148 9.69 -22.40 2.34
N ALA A 149 10.34 -22.02 3.44
CA ALA A 149 11.63 -21.33 3.46
C ALA A 149 11.69 -20.12 2.49
N TYR A 150 10.59 -19.38 2.41
CA TYR A 150 10.42 -18.28 1.47
C TYR A 150 11.32 -17.09 1.78
N TYR A 151 11.43 -16.74 3.06
CA TYR A 151 12.23 -15.60 3.51
C TYR A 151 13.70 -16.01 3.68
N SER A 152 14.56 -15.52 2.81
CA SER A 152 15.97 -15.90 2.73
C SER A 152 16.82 -15.47 3.92
N ASP A 153 16.35 -14.47 4.71
CA ASP A 153 17.08 -13.94 5.85
C ASP A 153 17.09 -14.90 7.07
N ASN A 154 16.03 -15.69 7.25
CA ASN A 154 15.90 -16.60 8.38
C ASN A 154 15.27 -17.96 8.03
N GLY A 155 14.94 -18.20 6.77
CA GLY A 155 14.30 -19.44 6.31
C GLY A 155 12.85 -19.60 6.77
N GLU A 156 12.20 -18.53 7.22
CA GLU A 156 10.80 -18.59 7.60
C GLU A 156 9.90 -18.85 6.38
N ASP A 157 8.82 -19.59 6.58
CA ASP A 157 7.81 -19.79 5.56
C ASP A 157 7.03 -18.49 5.32
N ALA A 158 6.34 -18.41 4.18
CA ALA A 158 5.30 -17.38 3.97
C ALA A 158 3.92 -18.03 3.96
N LEU A 159 2.95 -17.38 4.58
CA LEU A 159 1.53 -17.61 4.32
C LEU A 159 1.18 -16.86 3.04
N VAL A 160 0.49 -17.52 2.13
CA VAL A 160 -0.08 -16.89 0.93
C VAL A 160 -1.51 -16.53 1.24
N MET A 161 -1.84 -15.27 1.11
CA MET A 161 -3.19 -14.77 1.36
C MET A 161 -3.78 -14.18 0.08
N LEU A 162 -5.08 -14.37 -0.11
CA LEU A 162 -5.83 -13.95 -1.30
C LEU A 162 -7.15 -13.32 -0.88
N THR A 163 -7.57 -12.26 -1.56
CA THR A 163 -8.94 -11.74 -1.40
C THR A 163 -9.93 -12.63 -2.15
N PRO A 164 -11.20 -12.62 -1.77
CA PRO A 164 -12.30 -13.03 -2.65
C PRO A 164 -12.30 -12.26 -3.97
N ASP A 165 -13.20 -12.62 -4.86
CA ASP A 165 -13.43 -11.85 -6.07
C ASP A 165 -13.84 -10.42 -5.72
N LEU A 166 -13.11 -9.42 -6.25
CA LEU A 166 -13.29 -8.01 -5.90
C LEU A 166 -14.65 -7.46 -6.28
N VAL A 167 -15.30 -8.06 -7.30
CA VAL A 167 -16.65 -7.67 -7.74
C VAL A 167 -17.77 -8.45 -7.05
N ALA A 168 -17.43 -9.42 -6.18
CA ALA A 168 -18.44 -10.13 -5.40
C ALA A 168 -19.19 -9.13 -4.50
N PRO A 169 -20.55 -9.14 -4.52
CA PRO A 169 -21.35 -8.11 -3.83
C PRO A 169 -21.02 -7.98 -2.35
N ASP A 170 -20.87 -9.08 -1.65
CA ASP A 170 -20.59 -9.10 -0.20
C ASP A 170 -19.18 -8.51 0.09
N PHE A 171 -18.21 -8.78 -0.79
CA PHE A 171 -16.87 -8.25 -0.64
C PHE A 171 -16.81 -6.75 -0.98
N ALA A 172 -17.49 -6.32 -2.04
CA ALA A 172 -17.61 -4.91 -2.39
C ALA A 172 -18.30 -4.09 -1.27
N GLU A 173 -19.33 -4.66 -0.62
CA GLU A 173 -19.97 -4.04 0.55
C GLU A 173 -19.01 -3.93 1.74
N ARG A 174 -18.25 -4.99 2.02
CA ARG A 174 -17.20 -4.98 3.05
C ARG A 174 -16.17 -3.88 2.80
N LEU A 175 -15.66 -3.75 1.58
CA LEU A 175 -14.68 -2.70 1.23
C LEU A 175 -15.26 -1.29 1.41
N ARG A 176 -16.53 -1.08 1.03
CA ARG A 176 -17.22 0.18 1.28
C ARG A 176 -17.28 0.50 2.76
N TYR A 177 -17.70 -0.46 3.59
CA TYR A 177 -17.72 -0.31 5.05
C TYR A 177 -16.33 0.03 5.62
N LEU A 178 -15.28 -0.68 5.20
CA LEU A 178 -13.91 -0.44 5.66
C LEU A 178 -13.42 0.98 5.29
N ARG A 179 -13.80 1.46 4.11
CA ARG A 179 -13.49 2.82 3.66
C ARG A 179 -14.20 3.89 4.51
N GLU A 180 -15.49 3.71 4.74
CA GLU A 180 -16.28 4.62 5.58
C GLU A 180 -15.76 4.65 7.02
N GLU A 181 -15.45 3.47 7.58
CA GLU A 181 -14.88 3.34 8.91
C GLU A 181 -13.52 4.04 9.02
N HIS A 182 -12.65 3.87 8.02
CA HIS A 182 -11.35 4.54 7.97
C HIS A 182 -11.52 6.07 7.94
N ILE A 183 -12.42 6.58 7.10
CA ILE A 183 -12.72 8.03 7.03
C ILE A 183 -13.23 8.55 8.38
N ARG A 184 -14.12 7.81 9.02
CA ARG A 184 -14.67 8.19 10.33
C ARG A 184 -13.59 8.25 11.43
N GLN A 185 -12.66 7.29 11.42
CA GLN A 185 -11.61 7.21 12.45
C GLN A 185 -10.46 8.19 12.22
N HIS A 186 -10.13 8.47 10.97
CA HIS A 186 -8.92 9.19 10.60
C HIS A 186 -9.17 10.52 9.87
N GLY A 187 -10.44 10.87 9.62
CA GLY A 187 -10.82 12.17 9.07
C GLY A 187 -10.33 12.45 7.64
N THR A 188 -10.00 11.41 6.87
CA THR A 188 -9.46 11.59 5.52
C THR A 188 -10.51 11.42 4.45
N THR A 189 -10.64 12.43 3.59
CA THR A 189 -11.30 12.29 2.29
C THR A 189 -10.33 11.61 1.32
N PHE A 190 -10.84 10.62 0.56
CA PHE A 190 -10.12 10.10 -0.57
C PHE A 190 -10.25 11.08 -1.73
N GLU A 191 -9.16 11.68 -2.18
CA GLU A 191 -9.14 12.27 -3.51
C GLU A 191 -9.00 11.11 -4.51
N PRO A 192 -9.90 11.01 -5.51
CA PRO A 192 -9.78 9.99 -6.55
C PRO A 192 -8.45 10.20 -7.30
N PRO A 193 -7.81 9.13 -7.77
CA PRO A 193 -6.65 9.26 -8.62
C PRO A 193 -7.02 10.11 -9.84
N THR A 194 -6.24 11.15 -10.10
CA THR A 194 -6.32 11.88 -11.37
C THR A 194 -6.00 10.90 -12.49
N GLU A 195 -6.93 10.78 -13.43
CA GLU A 195 -6.88 9.86 -14.57
C GLU A 195 -5.51 9.85 -15.25
N HIS A 196 -4.84 8.71 -15.19
CA HIS A 196 -3.96 8.22 -16.26
C HIS A 196 -3.72 6.74 -15.99
N ALA A 197 -4.65 5.91 -16.48
CA ALA A 197 -4.34 4.50 -16.67
C ALA A 197 -3.24 4.40 -17.74
N PRO A 198 -2.26 3.51 -17.63
CA PRO A 198 -1.37 3.23 -18.73
C PRO A 198 -2.22 2.73 -19.90
N THR A 199 -2.11 3.41 -21.02
CA THR A 199 -2.70 2.95 -22.29
C THR A 199 -2.02 1.64 -22.69
N PRO A 200 -2.76 0.63 -23.17
CA PRO A 200 -2.24 -0.68 -23.53
C PRO A 200 -1.21 -0.63 -24.66
#